data_9cdff19f9bd01eff0bc78cd56d1b61ca
#
_entry.id   9cdff19f9bd01eff0bc78cd56d1b61ca
#
_cell.length_a   1.000
_cell.length_b   1.000
_cell.length_c   1.000
_cell.angle_alpha   90.00
_cell.angle_beta   90.00
_cell.angle_gamma   90.00
#
_symmetry.space_group_name_H-M   'P 1'
#
loop_
_entity.id
_entity.type
_entity.pdbx_description
1 polymer ?
#
loop_
_entity_poly.entity_id
_entity_poly.type
_entity_poly.pdbx_seq_one_letter_code
_entity_poly.pdbx_strand_id
1 'polypeptide(L)'
;MIENAKYFHDASIIAAESIVTNGVASGIINIDQKIEMNKNLGLFSCAHELYGHHAKTIAKALKTYYKKKGFKCKILSNGYYCDSYVVRISWKNPKNRKGK
;
A
#
# COMPACT_ATOMS: atom_id res chain seq x y z
N MET A 1 -0.59 4.83 -36.94
CA MET A 1 -0.22 6.22 -36.81
C MET A 1 -0.16 6.64 -35.35
N ILE A 2 0.83 7.46 -35.04
CA ILE A 2 1.02 7.90 -33.65
C ILE A 2 0.15 9.12 -33.37
N GLU A 3 -0.60 9.02 -32.29
CA GLU A 3 -1.41 10.14 -31.86
C GLU A 3 -0.52 11.23 -31.29
N ASN A 4 -1.11 12.36 -30.95
CA ASN A 4 -0.33 13.45 -30.41
C ASN A 4 0.01 13.19 -28.95
N ALA A 5 0.91 14.02 -28.42
CA ALA A 5 1.42 13.85 -27.06
C ALA A 5 0.31 13.95 -26.01
N LYS A 6 -0.68 14.80 -26.25
CA LYS A 6 -1.78 14.94 -25.30
C LYS A 6 -2.56 13.65 -25.15
N TYR A 7 -2.81 12.96 -26.26
CA TYR A 7 -3.50 11.70 -26.22
C TYR A 7 -2.76 10.69 -25.34
N PHE A 8 -1.46 10.56 -25.55
CA PHE A 8 -0.68 9.60 -24.78
C PHE A 8 -0.56 10.01 -23.32
N HIS A 9 -0.46 11.30 -23.07
CA HIS A 9 -0.44 11.79 -21.71
C HIS A 9 -1.73 11.41 -20.98
N ASP A 10 -2.87 11.69 -21.60
CA ASP A 10 -4.16 11.40 -20.99
C ASP A 10 -4.37 9.89 -20.80
N ALA A 11 -3.98 9.11 -21.80
CA ALA A 11 -4.10 7.66 -21.72
C ALA A 11 -3.22 7.11 -20.58
N SER A 12 -2.05 7.69 -20.42
CA SER A 12 -1.14 7.26 -19.35
C SER A 12 -1.71 7.57 -17.97
N ILE A 13 -2.35 8.73 -17.82
CA ILE A 13 -2.96 9.08 -16.54
C ILE A 13 -4.07 8.08 -16.19
N ILE A 14 -4.91 7.75 -17.16
CA ILE A 14 -5.99 6.79 -16.94
C ILE A 14 -5.43 5.43 -16.55
N ALA A 15 -4.41 4.99 -17.28
CA ALA A 15 -3.79 3.70 -16.99
C ALA A 15 -3.17 3.69 -15.60
N ALA A 16 -2.49 4.78 -15.24
CA ALA A 16 -1.85 4.86 -13.92
C ALA A 16 -2.89 4.81 -12.81
N GLU A 17 -4.01 5.52 -12.97
CA GLU A 17 -5.06 5.51 -11.98
C GLU A 17 -5.65 4.12 -11.80
N SER A 18 -5.83 3.41 -12.90
CA SER A 18 -6.37 2.06 -12.86
C SER A 18 -5.40 1.11 -12.15
N ILE A 19 -4.11 1.22 -12.45
CA ILE A 19 -3.09 0.39 -11.82
C ILE A 19 -3.06 0.64 -10.32
N VAL A 20 -3.11 1.90 -9.92
CA VAL A 20 -3.08 2.24 -8.50
C VAL A 20 -4.33 1.74 -7.80
N THR A 21 -5.50 1.97 -8.39
CA THR A 21 -6.75 1.52 -7.80
C THR A 21 -6.77 0.01 -7.60
N ASN A 22 -6.35 -0.73 -8.62
CA ASN A 22 -6.29 -2.19 -8.53
C ASN A 22 -5.25 -2.65 -7.54
N GLY A 23 -4.12 -1.96 -7.50
CA GLY A 23 -3.06 -2.29 -6.56
C GLY A 23 -3.48 -2.09 -5.11
N VAL A 24 -4.22 -1.01 -4.85
CA VAL A 24 -4.72 -0.77 -3.50
C VAL A 24 -5.74 -1.82 -3.10
N ALA A 25 -6.69 -2.13 -4.00
CA ALA A 25 -7.71 -3.13 -3.69
C ALA A 25 -7.07 -4.50 -3.41
N SER A 26 -6.15 -4.89 -4.26
CA SER A 26 -5.45 -6.15 -4.12
C SER A 26 -4.60 -6.16 -2.84
N GLY A 27 -3.97 -5.04 -2.55
CA GLY A 27 -3.16 -4.90 -1.33
C GLY A 27 -3.99 -5.04 -0.07
N ILE A 28 -5.18 -4.46 -0.06
CA ILE A 28 -6.07 -4.57 1.09
C ILE A 28 -6.45 -6.03 1.33
N ILE A 29 -6.81 -6.75 0.27
CA ILE A 29 -7.16 -8.16 0.41
C ILE A 29 -5.98 -8.94 0.99
N ASN A 30 -4.79 -8.73 0.45
CA ASN A 30 -3.62 -9.47 0.90
C ASN A 30 -3.21 -9.10 2.32
N ILE A 31 -3.26 -7.82 2.65
CA ILE A 31 -2.89 -7.37 3.99
C ILE A 31 -3.89 -7.87 5.01
N ASP A 32 -5.19 -7.81 4.70
CA ASP A 32 -6.21 -8.28 5.63
C ASP A 32 -6.01 -9.75 5.94
N GLN A 33 -5.65 -10.56 4.92
CA GLN A 33 -5.36 -11.97 5.14
C GLN A 33 -4.15 -12.16 6.05
N LYS A 34 -3.11 -11.35 5.84
CA LYS A 34 -1.92 -11.43 6.67
C LYS A 34 -2.19 -11.01 8.11
N ILE A 35 -3.03 -10.00 8.29
CA ILE A 35 -3.42 -9.58 9.63
C ILE A 35 -4.12 -10.73 10.35
N GLU A 36 -5.07 -11.38 9.68
CA GLU A 36 -5.78 -12.51 10.27
C GLU A 36 -4.84 -13.63 10.63
N MET A 37 -3.98 -14.01 9.67
CA MET A 37 -3.02 -15.08 9.92
C MET A 37 -2.11 -14.77 11.08
N ASN A 38 -1.53 -13.59 11.08
CA ASN A 38 -0.55 -13.24 12.10
C ASN A 38 -1.20 -13.04 13.46
N LYS A 39 -2.41 -12.53 13.48
CA LYS A 39 -3.17 -12.41 14.71
C LYS A 39 -3.36 -13.80 15.35
N ASN A 40 -3.70 -14.78 14.53
CA ASN A 40 -3.93 -16.14 15.02
C ASN A 40 -2.65 -16.80 15.50
N LEU A 41 -1.51 -16.31 15.05
CA LEU A 41 -0.21 -16.81 15.50
C LEU A 41 0.32 -16.03 16.70
N GLY A 42 -0.43 -15.08 17.21
CA GLY A 42 0.01 -14.28 18.34
C GLY A 42 0.97 -13.18 17.97
N LEU A 43 1.06 -12.85 16.70
CA LEU A 43 1.91 -11.76 16.24
C LEU A 43 1.12 -10.46 16.16
N PHE A 44 1.83 -9.35 16.16
CA PHE A 44 1.20 -8.03 16.22
C PHE A 44 1.51 -7.13 15.03
N SER A 45 2.04 -7.70 13.98
CA SER A 45 2.39 -6.91 12.80
C SER A 45 2.45 -7.79 11.57
N CYS A 46 2.40 -7.12 10.42
CA CYS A 46 2.63 -7.80 9.15
C CYS A 46 3.28 -6.82 8.20
N ALA A 47 3.74 -7.33 7.06
CA ALA A 47 4.38 -6.51 6.05
C ALA A 47 3.85 -6.91 4.69
N HIS A 48 3.79 -5.92 3.79
CA HIS A 48 3.32 -6.13 2.43
C HIS A 48 4.30 -5.49 1.47
N GLU A 49 4.83 -6.26 0.54
CA GLU A 49 5.82 -5.77 -0.41
C GLU A 49 5.16 -5.33 -1.69
N LEU A 50 5.67 -4.23 -2.23
CA LEU A 50 5.18 -3.66 -3.47
C LEU A 50 6.34 -3.37 -4.39
N TYR A 51 6.13 -3.64 -5.68
CA TYR A 51 7.16 -3.44 -6.69
C TYR A 51 6.58 -2.68 -7.87
N GLY A 52 7.44 -1.98 -8.59
CA GLY A 52 7.07 -1.36 -9.84
C GLY A 52 6.94 0.13 -9.74
N HIS A 53 6.58 0.73 -10.87
CA HIS A 53 6.58 2.18 -11.02
C HIS A 53 5.58 2.88 -10.12
N HIS A 54 4.51 2.22 -9.77
CA HIS A 54 3.47 2.85 -8.96
C HIS A 54 3.47 2.36 -7.52
N ALA A 55 4.50 1.62 -7.13
CA ALA A 55 4.57 1.03 -5.81
C ALA A 55 4.49 2.07 -4.70
N LYS A 56 5.19 3.20 -4.87
CA LYS A 56 5.18 4.23 -3.84
C LYS A 56 3.79 4.82 -3.64
N THR A 57 3.09 5.09 -4.73
CA THR A 57 1.75 5.65 -4.66
C THR A 57 0.78 4.67 -3.99
N ILE A 58 0.88 3.40 -4.37
CA ILE A 58 0.05 2.36 -3.77
C ILE A 58 0.36 2.24 -2.28
N ALA A 59 1.65 2.26 -1.93
CA ALA A 59 2.06 2.15 -0.54
C ALA A 59 1.48 3.27 0.30
N LYS A 60 1.51 4.50 -0.21
CA LYS A 60 0.96 5.64 0.52
C LYS A 60 -0.55 5.51 0.73
N ALA A 61 -1.24 5.02 -0.29
CA ALA A 61 -2.69 4.83 -0.17
C ALA A 61 -3.02 3.76 0.86
N LEU A 62 -2.28 2.66 0.86
CA LEU A 62 -2.47 1.60 1.84
C LEU A 62 -2.18 2.10 3.25
N LYS A 63 -1.11 2.87 3.41
CA LYS A 63 -0.78 3.45 4.70
C LYS A 63 -1.92 4.31 5.22
N THR A 64 -2.46 5.18 4.36
CA THR A 64 -3.56 6.04 4.75
C THR A 64 -4.79 5.22 5.16
N TYR A 65 -5.09 4.19 4.38
CA TYR A 65 -6.23 3.33 4.64
C TYR A 65 -6.14 2.68 6.02
N TYR A 66 -4.99 2.08 6.32
CA TYR A 66 -4.85 1.37 7.59
C TYR A 66 -4.66 2.29 8.78
N LYS A 67 -4.04 3.45 8.57
CA LYS A 67 -3.93 4.43 9.66
C LYS A 67 -5.30 4.90 10.10
N LYS A 68 -6.22 5.07 9.18
CA LYS A 68 -7.58 5.47 9.52
C LYS A 68 -8.28 4.42 10.36
N LYS A 69 -7.87 3.18 10.27
CA LYS A 69 -8.44 2.10 11.06
C LYS A 69 -7.73 1.90 12.39
N GLY A 70 -6.75 2.73 12.70
CA GLY A 70 -6.09 2.66 13.99
C GLY A 70 -4.78 1.89 14.01
N PHE A 71 -4.37 1.37 12.87
CA PHE A 71 -3.09 0.67 12.79
C PHE A 71 -1.94 1.66 12.70
N LYS A 72 -0.79 1.26 13.20
CA LYS A 72 0.44 1.98 12.93
C LYS A 72 1.01 1.49 11.62
N CYS A 73 1.39 2.41 10.76
CA CYS A 73 1.89 2.05 9.44
C CYS A 73 3.17 2.78 9.13
N LYS A 74 4.08 2.08 8.47
CA LYS A 74 5.34 2.65 8.07
C LYS A 74 5.68 2.14 6.69
N ILE A 75 6.19 3.04 5.85
CA ILE A 75 6.65 2.68 4.52
C ILE A 75 8.17 2.65 4.52
N LEU A 76 8.73 1.54 4.07
CA LEU A 76 10.17 1.38 3.97
C LEU A 76 10.56 1.25 2.52
N SER A 77 11.57 1.98 2.12
CA SER A 77 12.12 1.90 0.80
C SER A 77 13.18 0.81 0.80
N ASN A 78 13.26 0.06 -0.27
CA ASN A 78 14.09 -1.12 -0.26
C ASN A 78 15.34 -1.02 -1.08
N GLY A 79 15.94 0.12 -1.17
CA GLY A 79 17.25 0.13 -1.67
C GLY A 79 17.48 0.85 -2.96
N TYR A 80 18.58 0.51 -3.55
CA TYR A 80 19.14 1.31 -4.58
C TYR A 80 18.43 1.33 -5.87
N TYR A 81 18.07 0.16 -6.28
CA TYR A 81 17.76 0.02 -7.66
C TYR A 81 16.35 -0.02 -7.97
N CYS A 82 15.54 -0.19 -6.99
CA CYS A 82 14.24 -0.56 -7.34
C CYS A 82 13.18 0.27 -6.78
N ASP A 83 12.12 0.31 -7.50
CA ASP A 83 10.88 0.84 -7.04
C ASP A 83 10.23 -0.22 -6.20
N SER A 84 10.82 -0.46 -5.05
CA SER A 84 10.40 -1.52 -4.16
C SER A 84 10.14 -0.91 -2.79
N TYR A 85 8.97 -1.19 -2.26
CA TYR A 85 8.53 -0.62 -0.98
C TYR A 85 7.86 -1.67 -0.13
N VAL A 86 8.00 -1.51 1.18
CA VAL A 86 7.35 -2.40 2.13
C VAL A 86 6.45 -1.55 3.02
N VAL A 87 5.20 -1.94 3.13
CA VAL A 87 4.27 -1.30 4.05
C VAL A 87 4.18 -2.19 5.28
N ARG A 88 4.62 -1.68 6.42
CA ARG A 88 4.56 -2.42 7.67
C ARG A 88 3.35 -1.94 8.45
N ILE A 89 2.58 -2.86 8.92
CA ILE A 89 1.35 -2.57 9.61
C ILE A 89 1.39 -3.25 10.96
N SER A 90 1.15 -2.48 12.01
CA SER A 90 1.23 -2.99 13.37
C SER A 90 -0.02 -2.65 14.14
N TRP A 91 -0.45 -3.57 14.99
CA TRP A 91 -1.60 -3.32 15.86
C TRP A 91 -1.26 -3.56 17.32
N LYS A 92 0.03 -3.54 17.63
CA LYS A 92 0.45 -3.76 19.00
C LYS A 92 0.03 -2.64 19.92
N ASN A 93 0.15 -1.39 19.44
CA ASN A 93 -0.25 -0.22 20.21
C ASN A 93 -1.12 0.65 19.33
N PRO A 94 -2.41 0.35 19.24
CA PRO A 94 -3.29 1.06 18.32
C PRO A 94 -3.28 2.55 18.58
N LYS A 95 -3.16 3.32 17.51
CA LYS A 95 -2.99 4.74 17.64
C LYS A 95 -4.23 5.49 18.04
N ASN A 96 -5.37 5.01 17.63
CA ASN A 96 -6.60 5.74 17.89
C ASN A 96 -7.28 5.34 19.18
N ARG A 97 -6.55 4.71 20.07
CA ARG A 97 -7.11 4.38 21.37
C ARG A 97 -7.39 5.64 22.14
N LYS A 98 -8.60 5.75 22.58
CA LYS A 98 -9.00 6.94 23.29
C LYS A 98 -9.13 6.66 24.76
N GLY A 99 -8.92 7.69 25.55
CA GLY A 99 -9.10 7.55 26.95
C GLY A 99 -8.13 6.62 27.60
N LYS A 100 -7.10 6.38 26.90
CA LYS A 100 -6.16 5.42 27.45
C LYS A 100 -4.97 6.11 27.94
#